data_d90c7ff71890748ff52bc92777851093
#
_entry.id   d90c7ff71890748ff52bc92777851093
#
_cell.length_a   1.000
_cell.length_b   1.000
_cell.length_c   1.000
_cell.angle_alpha   90.00
_cell.angle_beta   90.00
_cell.angle_gamma   90.00
#
_symmetry.space_group_name_H-M   'P 1'
#
loop_
_entity.id
_entity.type
_entity.pdbx_description
1 polymer ?
#
loop_
_entity_poly.entity_id
_entity_poly.type
_entity_poly.pdbx_seq_one_letter_code
_entity_poly.pdbx_strand_id
1 'polypeptide(L)'
;MPEENIRRKRRLSSFQIIILGFAGVILLGALLLMLPISTTAGGVTPFNETLFTATSAVCVTGLVVQDTGSYWSAFGQAVILTLIQIGGLGVVTVAASFALLSGRKISLMQRSTMKDAISAPKVGGIVRLTRFILRGTFLIELLGALAMLPAFCRDYGWRGVWMAVFHSISAFCNAGFDILGTENNLYPSLTGYAGSPGINITIMLLIVIGGIGFLTWDDVCENKWRFHRYRMQSKVILVTTFALIVLPALLFFFLDFDALPLGERIQAALFQSITPRTAGFNTVTLSAMSGASQGVMILLMLIGGSPGSTAGGMKTTTLAVLVANAAATFRRRESAQFFGRRVDCGAVKTAATILMMYLALFFGGAAFISVYENLPLSACLYETASAVGTVGLTLGITPQLRIPSQMVLITLMYLGRVGGLTLIYAALSGKKATGAKLPQEQITIG
;
A
#
# COMPACT_ATOMS: atom_id res chain seq x y z
N MET A 1 -26.27 25.74 -44.93
CA MET A 1 -24.98 25.66 -44.22
C MET A 1 -25.00 24.39 -43.36
N PRO A 2 -24.18 23.36 -43.65
CA PRO A 2 -24.17 22.16 -42.80
C PRO A 2 -23.45 22.48 -41.47
N GLU A 3 -24.12 22.17 -40.37
CA GLU A 3 -23.55 22.18 -39.05
C GLU A 3 -22.43 21.13 -38.97
N GLU A 4 -21.20 21.58 -38.91
CA GLU A 4 -20.05 20.77 -38.58
C GLU A 4 -20.20 20.24 -37.15
N ASN A 5 -20.62 18.99 -37.05
CA ASN A 5 -20.61 18.19 -35.81
C ASN A 5 -19.17 17.98 -35.36
N ILE A 6 -18.57 18.98 -34.73
CA ILE A 6 -17.26 18.84 -34.08
C ILE A 6 -17.42 17.82 -32.95
N ARG A 7 -17.17 16.55 -33.24
CA ARG A 7 -16.99 15.49 -32.24
C ARG A 7 -15.86 15.93 -31.28
N ARG A 8 -16.22 16.60 -30.19
CA ARG A 8 -15.31 16.86 -29.07
C ARG A 8 -14.77 15.49 -28.62
N LYS A 9 -13.55 15.14 -29.03
CA LYS A 9 -12.83 13.99 -28.46
C LYS A 9 -12.88 14.14 -26.93
N ARG A 10 -13.62 13.26 -26.26
CA ARG A 10 -13.65 13.20 -24.78
C ARG A 10 -12.23 12.97 -24.30
N ARG A 11 -11.59 13.99 -23.76
CA ARG A 11 -10.27 13.86 -23.15
C ARG A 11 -10.44 13.11 -21.83
N LEU A 12 -9.66 12.04 -21.64
CA LEU A 12 -9.62 11.30 -20.39
C LEU A 12 -9.22 12.25 -19.24
N SER A 13 -9.87 12.10 -18.09
CA SER A 13 -9.47 12.83 -16.87
C SER A 13 -8.18 12.25 -16.31
N SER A 14 -7.44 13.04 -15.48
CA SER A 14 -6.23 12.55 -14.80
C SER A 14 -6.50 11.27 -14.02
N PHE A 15 -7.64 11.16 -13.35
CA PHE A 15 -8.04 9.98 -12.57
C PHE A 15 -8.28 8.75 -13.47
N GLN A 16 -8.93 8.93 -14.62
CA GLN A 16 -9.12 7.84 -15.60
C GLN A 16 -7.78 7.34 -16.16
N ILE A 17 -6.83 8.26 -16.40
CA ILE A 17 -5.48 7.89 -16.86
C ILE A 17 -4.76 7.05 -15.80
N ILE A 18 -4.88 7.39 -14.53
CA ILE A 18 -4.28 6.62 -13.42
C ILE A 18 -4.89 5.20 -13.40
N ILE A 19 -6.22 5.08 -13.36
CA ILE A 19 -6.92 3.80 -13.32
C ILE A 19 -6.52 2.92 -14.51
N LEU A 20 -6.64 3.41 -15.73
CA LEU A 20 -6.29 2.66 -16.94
C LEU A 20 -4.80 2.32 -17.00
N GLY A 21 -3.94 3.19 -16.48
CA GLY A 21 -2.50 2.94 -16.39
C GLY A 21 -2.18 1.74 -15.48
N PHE A 22 -2.77 1.68 -14.28
CA PHE A 22 -2.63 0.53 -13.39
C PHE A 22 -3.16 -0.76 -14.04
N ALA A 23 -4.36 -0.73 -14.62
CA ALA A 23 -4.95 -1.89 -15.30
C ALA A 23 -4.07 -2.37 -16.46
N GLY A 24 -3.52 -1.46 -17.27
CA GLY A 24 -2.63 -1.79 -18.38
C GLY A 24 -1.33 -2.45 -17.92
N VAL A 25 -0.71 -1.96 -16.85
CA VAL A 25 0.52 -2.54 -16.27
C VAL A 25 0.23 -3.92 -15.68
N ILE A 26 -0.89 -4.11 -14.99
CA ILE A 26 -1.32 -5.41 -14.46
C ILE A 26 -1.49 -6.43 -15.59
N LEU A 27 -2.22 -6.09 -16.64
CA LEU A 27 -2.44 -6.99 -17.77
C LEU A 27 -1.14 -7.35 -18.48
N LEU A 28 -0.27 -6.36 -18.70
CA LEU A 28 1.05 -6.60 -19.30
C LEU A 28 1.90 -7.53 -18.41
N GLY A 29 1.91 -7.29 -17.10
CA GLY A 29 2.60 -8.12 -16.11
C GLY A 29 2.06 -9.56 -16.11
N ALA A 30 0.74 -9.73 -16.14
CA ALA A 30 0.12 -11.05 -16.20
C ALA A 30 0.54 -11.83 -17.46
N LEU A 31 0.55 -11.16 -18.63
CA LEU A 31 1.00 -11.77 -19.89
C LEU A 31 2.48 -12.16 -19.85
N LEU A 32 3.36 -11.34 -19.25
CA LEU A 32 4.77 -11.68 -19.09
C LEU A 32 4.97 -12.87 -18.16
N LEU A 33 4.20 -12.95 -17.07
CA LEU A 33 4.26 -14.06 -16.12
C LEU A 33 3.68 -15.37 -16.68
N MET A 34 2.84 -15.34 -17.70
CA MET A 34 2.36 -16.54 -18.42
C MET A 34 3.44 -17.22 -19.27
N LEU A 35 4.52 -16.52 -19.60
CA LEU A 35 5.56 -17.09 -20.44
C LEU A 35 6.23 -18.28 -19.75
N PRO A 36 6.52 -19.38 -20.46
CA PRO A 36 7.18 -20.56 -19.87
C PRO A 36 8.51 -20.26 -19.18
N ILE A 37 9.23 -19.25 -19.66
CA ILE A 37 10.51 -18.79 -19.04
C ILE A 37 10.31 -18.17 -17.65
N SER A 38 9.09 -17.76 -17.29
CA SER A 38 8.79 -17.14 -16.00
C SER A 38 8.70 -18.13 -14.85
N THR A 39 8.54 -19.43 -15.14
CA THR A 39 8.43 -20.49 -14.11
C THR A 39 9.68 -21.34 -14.06
N THR A 40 9.98 -21.92 -12.89
CA THR A 40 11.11 -22.86 -12.71
C THR A 40 10.90 -24.16 -13.46
N ALA A 41 9.65 -24.64 -13.58
CA ALA A 41 9.30 -25.87 -14.26
C ALA A 41 9.17 -25.70 -15.80
N GLY A 42 9.27 -24.48 -16.34
CA GLY A 42 9.13 -24.20 -17.79
C GLY A 42 7.71 -24.38 -18.35
N GLY A 43 6.69 -24.43 -17.48
CA GLY A 43 5.29 -24.54 -17.86
C GLY A 43 4.58 -23.19 -18.01
N VAL A 44 3.43 -23.19 -18.71
CA VAL A 44 2.55 -22.00 -18.81
C VAL A 44 1.67 -21.94 -17.58
N THR A 45 1.77 -20.84 -16.83
CA THR A 45 0.92 -20.61 -15.66
C THR A 45 -0.50 -20.17 -16.07
N PRO A 46 -1.56 -20.66 -15.42
CA PRO A 46 -2.94 -20.24 -15.71
C PRO A 46 -3.11 -18.71 -15.56
N PHE A 47 -3.93 -18.12 -16.43
CA PHE A 47 -4.12 -16.66 -16.48
C PHE A 47 -4.64 -16.07 -15.17
N ASN A 48 -5.51 -16.77 -14.44
CA ASN A 48 -6.02 -16.31 -13.15
C ASN A 48 -4.90 -16.15 -12.10
N GLU A 49 -3.93 -17.06 -12.05
CA GLU A 49 -2.82 -17.03 -11.11
C GLU A 49 -1.80 -15.93 -11.47
N THR A 50 -1.50 -15.79 -12.78
CA THR A 50 -0.63 -14.71 -13.26
C THR A 50 -1.27 -13.34 -13.06
N LEU A 51 -2.59 -13.23 -13.30
CA LEU A 51 -3.34 -11.99 -13.05
C LEU A 51 -3.36 -11.65 -11.56
N PHE A 52 -3.56 -12.65 -10.67
CA PHE A 52 -3.51 -12.45 -9.24
C PHE A 52 -2.13 -11.93 -8.80
N THR A 53 -1.07 -12.62 -9.22
CA THR A 53 0.32 -12.25 -8.88
C THR A 53 0.69 -10.88 -9.43
N ALA A 54 0.35 -10.57 -10.70
CA ALA A 54 0.60 -9.27 -11.30
C ALA A 54 -0.19 -8.16 -10.61
N THR A 55 -1.46 -8.42 -10.24
CA THR A 55 -2.26 -7.45 -9.47
C THR A 55 -1.65 -7.21 -8.11
N SER A 56 -1.30 -8.27 -7.38
CA SER A 56 -0.68 -8.17 -6.07
C SER A 56 0.64 -7.40 -6.13
N ALA A 57 1.49 -7.65 -7.15
CA ALA A 57 2.76 -6.96 -7.34
C ALA A 57 2.58 -5.47 -7.67
N VAL A 58 1.72 -5.13 -8.63
CA VAL A 58 1.46 -3.73 -9.06
C VAL A 58 0.69 -2.96 -7.99
N CYS A 59 -0.24 -3.60 -7.29
CA CYS A 59 -0.96 -2.98 -6.17
C CYS A 59 -0.13 -2.97 -4.90
N VAL A 60 1.07 -3.59 -4.92
CA VAL A 60 2.01 -3.63 -3.79
C VAL A 60 1.32 -4.25 -2.57
N THR A 61 0.69 -5.40 -2.76
CA THR A 61 -0.10 -6.06 -1.72
C THR A 61 0.69 -7.17 -1.03
N GLY A 62 1.28 -8.12 -1.80
CA GLY A 62 2.03 -9.24 -1.23
C GLY A 62 1.22 -10.53 -1.00
N LEU A 63 -0.09 -10.55 -1.27
CA LEU A 63 -0.85 -11.79 -1.31
C LEU A 63 -0.41 -12.61 -2.52
N VAL A 64 -0.21 -13.90 -2.35
CA VAL A 64 0.28 -14.80 -3.39
C VAL A 64 -0.52 -16.10 -3.43
N VAL A 65 -0.74 -16.62 -4.63
CA VAL A 65 -1.34 -17.94 -4.86
C VAL A 65 -0.28 -18.99 -5.16
N GLN A 66 0.90 -18.57 -5.65
CA GLN A 66 2.09 -19.39 -5.87
C GLN A 66 3.26 -18.79 -5.11
N ASP A 67 4.07 -19.64 -4.48
CA ASP A 67 5.27 -19.19 -3.74
C ASP A 67 6.25 -18.48 -4.67
N THR A 68 6.72 -17.29 -4.24
CA THR A 68 7.55 -16.46 -5.15
C THR A 68 8.98 -16.99 -5.28
N GLY A 69 9.50 -17.64 -4.25
CA GLY A 69 10.87 -18.14 -4.23
C GLY A 69 11.09 -19.42 -5.01
N SER A 70 10.13 -20.36 -4.92
CA SER A 70 10.24 -21.70 -5.50
C SER A 70 9.58 -21.83 -6.88
N TYR A 71 8.43 -21.17 -7.09
CA TYR A 71 7.65 -21.32 -8.32
C TYR A 71 8.19 -20.46 -9.49
N TRP A 72 8.55 -19.19 -9.22
CA TRP A 72 8.98 -18.26 -10.26
C TRP A 72 10.49 -18.34 -10.51
N SER A 73 10.87 -18.43 -11.78
CA SER A 73 12.27 -18.36 -12.22
C SER A 73 12.89 -16.99 -11.89
N ALA A 74 14.21 -16.85 -12.08
CA ALA A 74 14.87 -15.55 -11.94
C ALA A 74 14.26 -14.47 -12.85
N PHE A 75 13.80 -14.85 -14.04
CA PHE A 75 13.07 -13.95 -14.95
C PHE A 75 11.71 -13.56 -14.37
N GLY A 76 10.92 -14.54 -13.90
CA GLY A 76 9.62 -14.27 -13.26
C GLY A 76 9.76 -13.37 -12.02
N GLN A 77 10.74 -13.64 -11.17
CA GLN A 77 11.07 -12.80 -10.00
C GLN A 77 11.46 -11.36 -10.42
N ALA A 78 12.24 -11.20 -11.50
CA ALA A 78 12.60 -9.87 -12.01
C ALA A 78 11.40 -9.12 -12.58
N VAL A 79 10.46 -9.81 -13.24
CA VAL A 79 9.19 -9.22 -13.69
C VAL A 79 8.37 -8.78 -12.48
N ILE A 80 8.19 -9.63 -11.46
CA ILE A 80 7.48 -9.30 -10.22
C ILE A 80 8.11 -8.08 -9.54
N LEU A 81 9.43 -8.05 -9.38
CA LEU A 81 10.16 -6.94 -8.79
C LEU A 81 9.96 -5.62 -9.57
N THR A 82 9.97 -5.70 -10.90
CA THR A 82 9.71 -4.54 -11.77
C THR A 82 8.27 -4.03 -11.60
N LEU A 83 7.29 -4.93 -11.50
CA LEU A 83 5.90 -4.58 -11.25
C LEU A 83 5.72 -3.93 -9.87
N ILE A 84 6.40 -4.43 -8.83
CA ILE A 84 6.44 -3.84 -7.49
C ILE A 84 7.00 -2.42 -7.55
N GLN A 85 8.11 -2.21 -8.24
CA GLN A 85 8.74 -0.89 -8.36
C GLN A 85 7.85 0.12 -9.09
N ILE A 86 7.22 -0.31 -10.20
CA ILE A 86 6.25 0.52 -10.95
C ILE A 86 5.04 0.84 -10.07
N GLY A 87 4.53 -0.15 -9.38
CA GLY A 87 3.40 -0.01 -8.47
C GLY A 87 3.70 0.92 -7.30
N GLY A 88 4.81 0.72 -6.59
CA GLY A 88 5.23 1.48 -5.41
C GLY A 88 5.45 2.96 -5.70
N LEU A 89 6.18 3.27 -6.75
CA LEU A 89 6.39 4.67 -7.21
C LEU A 89 5.14 5.29 -7.83
N GLY A 90 4.20 4.45 -8.28
CA GLY A 90 3.02 4.85 -9.02
C GLY A 90 3.29 4.96 -10.53
N VAL A 91 2.40 4.36 -11.32
CA VAL A 91 2.51 4.24 -12.79
C VAL A 91 2.77 5.59 -13.47
N VAL A 92 2.09 6.66 -13.03
CA VAL A 92 2.25 8.01 -13.61
C VAL A 92 3.64 8.60 -13.31
N THR A 93 4.16 8.37 -12.10
CA THR A 93 5.51 8.82 -11.71
C THR A 93 6.57 8.14 -12.54
N VAL A 94 6.43 6.83 -12.76
CA VAL A 94 7.35 6.03 -13.59
C VAL A 94 7.29 6.49 -15.05
N ALA A 95 6.10 6.66 -15.62
CA ALA A 95 5.93 7.17 -16.99
C ALA A 95 6.55 8.57 -17.18
N ALA A 96 6.37 9.45 -16.18
CA ALA A 96 6.98 10.77 -16.19
C ALA A 96 8.51 10.70 -16.07
N SER A 97 9.04 9.72 -15.34
CA SER A 97 10.48 9.50 -15.19
C SER A 97 11.13 9.11 -16.51
N PHE A 98 10.51 8.23 -17.28
CA PHE A 98 10.97 7.89 -18.64
C PHE A 98 10.95 9.11 -19.57
N ALA A 99 9.92 9.96 -19.49
CA ALA A 99 9.85 11.18 -20.27
C ALA A 99 11.00 12.17 -19.89
N LEU A 100 11.32 12.28 -18.60
CA LEU A 100 12.42 13.11 -18.10
C LEU A 100 13.78 12.59 -18.54
N LEU A 101 14.02 11.28 -18.47
CA LEU A 101 15.26 10.65 -18.91
C LEU A 101 15.47 10.79 -20.43
N SER A 102 14.38 10.73 -21.20
CA SER A 102 14.41 10.92 -22.65
C SER A 102 14.52 12.40 -23.07
N GLY A 103 14.69 13.34 -22.15
CA GLY A 103 14.81 14.78 -22.42
C GLY A 103 13.53 15.44 -22.94
N ARG A 104 12.37 14.77 -22.94
CA ARG A 104 11.11 15.30 -23.42
C ARG A 104 10.51 16.31 -22.46
N LYS A 105 9.93 17.39 -23.00
CA LYS A 105 9.20 18.40 -22.21
C LYS A 105 7.89 17.82 -21.70
N ILE A 106 7.66 17.88 -20.39
CA ILE A 106 6.42 17.42 -19.75
C ILE A 106 5.34 18.47 -19.93
N SER A 107 4.21 18.11 -20.55
CA SER A 107 3.07 19.00 -20.78
C SER A 107 2.36 19.39 -19.48
N LEU A 108 1.56 20.46 -19.51
CA LEU A 108 0.78 20.88 -18.34
C LEU A 108 -0.21 19.81 -17.87
N MET A 109 -0.83 19.08 -18.80
CA MET A 109 -1.73 17.96 -18.46
C MET A 109 -0.99 16.84 -17.74
N GLN A 110 0.19 16.44 -18.21
CA GLN A 110 1.02 15.44 -17.53
C GLN A 110 1.43 15.91 -16.13
N ARG A 111 1.80 17.19 -15.96
CA ARG A 111 2.12 17.76 -14.64
C ARG A 111 0.91 17.74 -13.70
N SER A 112 -0.31 18.00 -14.21
CA SER A 112 -1.53 17.89 -13.43
C SER A 112 -1.77 16.44 -12.98
N THR A 113 -1.63 15.47 -13.89
CA THR A 113 -1.78 14.05 -13.55
C THR A 113 -0.73 13.58 -12.54
N MET A 114 0.53 14.05 -12.67
CA MET A 114 1.59 13.79 -11.68
C MET A 114 1.25 14.38 -10.30
N LYS A 115 0.74 15.61 -10.26
CA LYS A 115 0.28 16.27 -9.04
C LYS A 115 -0.81 15.43 -8.35
N ASP A 116 -1.80 14.97 -9.12
CA ASP A 116 -2.91 14.17 -8.59
C ASP A 116 -2.43 12.79 -8.11
N ALA A 117 -1.51 12.14 -8.83
CA ALA A 117 -0.93 10.85 -8.48
C ALA A 117 -0.10 10.87 -7.17
N ILE A 118 0.67 11.95 -6.94
CA ILE A 118 1.51 12.12 -5.75
C ILE A 118 0.74 12.82 -4.61
N SER A 119 -0.50 13.24 -4.86
CA SER A 119 -1.30 14.07 -3.92
C SER A 119 -0.59 15.38 -3.55
N ALA A 120 0.12 16.00 -4.50
CA ALA A 120 0.84 17.24 -4.29
C ALA A 120 -0.13 18.46 -4.29
N PRO A 121 0.10 19.50 -3.46
CA PRO A 121 -0.82 20.63 -3.36
C PRO A 121 -0.77 21.56 -4.59
N LYS A 122 0.36 21.61 -5.29
CA LYS A 122 0.58 22.54 -6.42
C LYS A 122 1.22 21.82 -7.61
N VAL A 123 0.91 22.29 -8.83
CA VAL A 123 1.54 21.80 -10.08
C VAL A 123 2.97 22.30 -10.23
N GLY A 124 3.25 23.52 -9.69
CA GLY A 124 4.59 24.10 -9.71
C GLY A 124 5.58 23.27 -8.91
N GLY A 125 6.78 23.01 -9.47
CA GLY A 125 7.83 22.26 -8.81
C GLY A 125 7.67 20.73 -8.84
N ILE A 126 6.59 20.19 -9.44
CA ILE A 126 6.32 18.73 -9.44
C ILE A 126 7.46 17.92 -10.10
N VAL A 127 8.09 18.45 -11.13
CA VAL A 127 9.23 17.79 -11.81
C VAL A 127 10.45 17.69 -10.88
N ARG A 128 10.73 18.76 -10.10
CA ARG A 128 11.81 18.75 -9.11
C ARG A 128 11.51 17.72 -8.00
N LEU A 129 10.28 17.71 -7.52
CA LEU A 129 9.81 16.75 -6.50
C LEU A 129 9.93 15.31 -7.01
N THR A 130 9.51 15.03 -8.24
CA THR A 130 9.63 13.68 -8.83
C THR A 130 11.09 13.24 -8.91
N ARG A 131 12.01 14.11 -9.33
CA ARG A 131 13.44 13.80 -9.36
C ARG A 131 14.01 13.55 -7.96
N PHE A 132 13.57 14.30 -6.96
CA PHE A 132 13.92 14.09 -5.56
C PHE A 132 13.44 12.73 -5.07
N ILE A 133 12.16 12.38 -5.34
CA ILE A 133 11.58 11.08 -5.00
C ILE A 133 12.39 9.94 -5.61
N LEU A 134 12.66 9.97 -6.91
CA LEU A 134 13.40 8.90 -7.59
C LEU A 134 14.81 8.70 -7.01
N ARG A 135 15.57 9.79 -6.85
CA ARG A 135 16.92 9.71 -6.28
C ARG A 135 16.91 9.18 -4.85
N GLY A 136 15.95 9.66 -4.03
CA GLY A 136 15.79 9.22 -2.65
C GLY A 136 15.40 7.74 -2.56
N THR A 137 14.46 7.29 -3.40
CA THR A 137 14.03 5.89 -3.47
C THR A 137 15.20 4.97 -3.78
N PHE A 138 15.89 5.17 -4.93
CA PHE A 138 17.01 4.30 -5.30
C PHE A 138 18.17 4.32 -4.29
N LEU A 139 18.43 5.47 -3.64
CA LEU A 139 19.44 5.55 -2.60
C LEU A 139 19.05 4.73 -1.36
N ILE A 140 17.80 4.85 -0.90
CA ILE A 140 17.32 4.14 0.30
C ILE A 140 17.25 2.64 0.03
N GLU A 141 16.76 2.23 -1.16
CA GLU A 141 16.74 0.82 -1.58
C GLU A 141 18.15 0.24 -1.66
N LEU A 142 19.11 0.97 -2.20
CA LEU A 142 20.51 0.55 -2.24
C LEU A 142 21.10 0.39 -0.83
N LEU A 143 20.86 1.35 0.06
CA LEU A 143 21.33 1.28 1.44
C LEU A 143 20.70 0.11 2.19
N GLY A 144 19.40 -0.15 1.98
CA GLY A 144 18.72 -1.31 2.54
C GLY A 144 19.28 -2.63 2.04
N ALA A 145 19.53 -2.74 0.74
CA ALA A 145 20.16 -3.93 0.16
C ALA A 145 21.57 -4.15 0.73
N LEU A 146 22.39 -3.11 0.82
CA LEU A 146 23.74 -3.19 1.39
C LEU A 146 23.72 -3.60 2.88
N ALA A 147 22.73 -3.13 3.65
CA ALA A 147 22.58 -3.49 5.07
C ALA A 147 22.21 -4.97 5.27
N MET A 148 21.40 -5.55 4.38
CA MET A 148 20.97 -6.96 4.44
C MET A 148 21.95 -7.92 3.76
N LEU A 149 22.83 -7.41 2.88
CA LEU A 149 23.75 -8.19 2.07
C LEU A 149 24.62 -9.17 2.89
N PRO A 150 25.24 -8.78 4.04
CA PRO A 150 26.11 -9.69 4.79
C PRO A 150 25.34 -10.92 5.32
N ALA A 151 24.10 -10.74 5.76
CA ALA A 151 23.30 -11.84 6.29
C ALA A 151 22.85 -12.79 5.18
N PHE A 152 22.28 -12.27 4.07
CA PHE A 152 21.85 -13.12 2.97
C PHE A 152 23.02 -13.80 2.23
N CYS A 153 24.16 -13.12 2.05
CA CYS A 153 25.32 -13.75 1.41
C CYS A 153 25.96 -14.83 2.28
N ARG A 154 25.92 -14.69 3.60
CA ARG A 154 26.37 -15.75 4.52
C ARG A 154 25.56 -17.03 4.35
N ASP A 155 24.22 -16.91 4.21
CA ASP A 155 23.32 -18.03 4.21
C ASP A 155 23.08 -18.62 2.80
N TYR A 156 23.15 -17.81 1.75
CA TYR A 156 22.84 -18.19 0.35
C TYR A 156 23.95 -17.91 -0.67
N GLY A 157 25.15 -17.51 -0.22
CA GLY A 157 26.25 -17.19 -1.13
C GLY A 157 25.89 -16.07 -2.13
N TRP A 158 26.22 -16.24 -3.41
CA TRP A 158 25.96 -15.23 -4.45
C TRP A 158 24.45 -14.95 -4.67
N ARG A 159 23.57 -15.94 -4.44
CA ARG A 159 22.13 -15.70 -4.50
C ARG A 159 21.65 -14.69 -3.46
N GLY A 160 22.41 -14.56 -2.35
CA GLY A 160 22.14 -13.57 -1.30
C GLY A 160 22.17 -12.12 -1.81
N VAL A 161 22.93 -11.82 -2.86
CA VAL A 161 22.93 -10.46 -3.48
C VAL A 161 21.56 -10.16 -4.09
N TRP A 162 21.00 -11.10 -4.87
CA TRP A 162 19.67 -10.96 -5.45
C TRP A 162 18.59 -10.87 -4.37
N MET A 163 18.69 -11.71 -3.33
CA MET A 163 17.78 -11.67 -2.19
C MET A 163 17.80 -10.33 -1.46
N ALA A 164 18.99 -9.77 -1.21
CA ALA A 164 19.13 -8.47 -0.56
C ALA A 164 18.47 -7.34 -1.38
N VAL A 165 18.69 -7.32 -2.69
CA VAL A 165 18.08 -6.34 -3.60
C VAL A 165 16.56 -6.52 -3.65
N PHE A 166 16.07 -7.75 -3.80
CA PHE A 166 14.65 -8.06 -3.90
C PHE A 166 13.90 -7.63 -2.63
N HIS A 167 14.39 -8.05 -1.46
CA HIS A 167 13.74 -7.70 -0.18
C HIS A 167 13.83 -6.21 0.14
N SER A 168 14.91 -5.53 -0.25
CA SER A 168 15.04 -4.09 -0.06
C SER A 168 13.97 -3.32 -0.85
N ILE A 169 13.82 -3.62 -2.12
CA ILE A 169 12.81 -3.01 -3.00
C ILE A 169 11.40 -3.37 -2.52
N SER A 170 11.16 -4.65 -2.23
CA SER A 170 9.86 -5.13 -1.75
C SER A 170 9.46 -4.45 -0.43
N ALA A 171 10.38 -4.32 0.53
CA ALA A 171 10.14 -3.66 1.80
C ALA A 171 9.92 -2.14 1.67
N PHE A 172 10.76 -1.45 0.88
CA PHE A 172 10.62 -0.02 0.65
C PHE A 172 9.31 0.32 -0.09
N CYS A 173 8.95 -0.47 -1.08
CA CYS A 173 7.68 -0.33 -1.80
C CYS A 173 6.48 -0.79 -0.96
N ASN A 174 6.67 -1.39 0.21
CA ASN A 174 5.63 -1.98 1.06
C ASN A 174 4.87 -3.10 0.32
N ALA A 175 5.59 -4.01 -0.35
CA ALA A 175 4.99 -5.01 -1.23
C ALA A 175 4.82 -6.39 -0.59
N GLY A 176 5.61 -6.73 0.44
CA GLY A 176 5.49 -7.99 1.19
C GLY A 176 5.88 -9.25 0.44
N PHE A 177 6.38 -9.14 -0.77
CA PHE A 177 6.91 -10.29 -1.50
C PHE A 177 8.28 -10.67 -0.98
N ASP A 178 8.49 -11.97 -0.74
CA ASP A 178 9.77 -12.58 -0.42
C ASP A 178 10.13 -13.66 -1.44
N ILE A 179 11.39 -14.04 -1.49
CA ILE A 179 11.92 -15.12 -2.34
C ILE A 179 12.69 -16.14 -1.50
N LEU A 180 12.28 -16.33 -0.24
CA LEU A 180 12.88 -17.27 0.70
C LEU A 180 12.23 -18.66 0.63
N GLY A 181 11.11 -18.78 -0.08
CA GLY A 181 10.41 -20.04 -0.25
C GLY A 181 11.24 -21.10 -0.95
N THR A 182 11.10 -22.33 -0.48
CA THR A 182 11.69 -23.54 -1.04
C THR A 182 10.61 -24.60 -1.21
N GLU A 183 10.89 -25.68 -1.96
CA GLU A 183 9.93 -26.79 -2.15
C GLU A 183 9.48 -27.41 -0.82
N ASN A 184 10.36 -27.43 0.20
CA ASN A 184 10.07 -27.99 1.51
C ASN A 184 9.46 -27.00 2.50
N ASN A 185 9.51 -25.70 2.22
CA ASN A 185 8.97 -24.65 3.07
C ASN A 185 8.40 -23.54 2.20
N LEU A 186 7.10 -23.65 1.89
CA LEU A 186 6.38 -22.69 1.08
C LEU A 186 5.91 -21.51 1.94
N TYR A 187 5.97 -20.30 1.37
CA TYR A 187 5.50 -19.05 1.99
C TYR A 187 6.14 -18.72 3.36
N PRO A 188 7.47 -18.87 3.54
CA PRO A 188 8.10 -18.72 4.85
C PRO A 188 8.13 -17.29 5.35
N SER A 189 8.05 -16.32 4.45
CA SER A 189 8.33 -14.91 4.72
C SER A 189 9.67 -14.75 5.45
N LEU A 190 9.75 -13.94 6.50
CA LEU A 190 10.97 -13.71 7.28
C LEU A 190 11.04 -14.52 8.59
N THR A 191 10.24 -15.59 8.73
CA THR A 191 10.21 -16.39 9.97
C THR A 191 11.56 -17.00 10.31
N GLY A 192 12.33 -17.41 9.30
CA GLY A 192 13.71 -17.90 9.49
C GLY A 192 14.70 -16.85 9.98
N TYR A 193 14.34 -15.56 9.90
CA TYR A 193 15.16 -14.42 10.34
C TYR A 193 14.56 -13.68 11.54
N ALA A 194 13.60 -14.29 12.27
CA ALA A 194 12.97 -13.69 13.44
C ALA A 194 13.99 -13.19 14.48
N GLY A 195 15.05 -13.94 14.70
CA GLY A 195 16.15 -13.58 15.61
C GLY A 195 17.26 -12.72 15.00
N SER A 196 17.12 -12.22 13.76
CA SER A 196 18.16 -11.42 13.09
C SER A 196 17.88 -9.91 13.18
N PRO A 197 18.51 -9.16 14.13
CA PRO A 197 18.23 -7.73 14.31
C PRO A 197 18.56 -6.90 13.06
N GLY A 198 19.63 -7.26 12.35
CA GLY A 198 20.08 -6.51 11.16
C GLY A 198 19.05 -6.52 10.04
N ILE A 199 18.46 -7.69 9.74
CA ILE A 199 17.41 -7.81 8.71
C ILE A 199 16.12 -7.15 9.20
N ASN A 200 15.67 -7.46 10.42
CA ASN A 200 14.41 -6.97 10.95
C ASN A 200 14.37 -5.45 11.07
N ILE A 201 15.42 -4.82 11.62
CA ILE A 201 15.49 -3.37 11.76
C ILE A 201 15.56 -2.71 10.37
N THR A 202 16.35 -3.26 9.43
CA THR A 202 16.45 -2.71 8.08
C THR A 202 15.09 -2.73 7.38
N ILE A 203 14.37 -3.86 7.42
CA ILE A 203 13.06 -3.99 6.80
C ILE A 203 12.04 -3.07 7.47
N MET A 204 11.98 -3.00 8.80
CA MET A 204 11.11 -2.08 9.52
C MET A 204 11.36 -0.61 9.12
N LEU A 205 12.62 -0.20 9.00
CA LEU A 205 12.97 1.16 8.59
C LEU A 205 12.55 1.43 7.14
N LEU A 206 12.80 0.49 6.21
CA LEU A 206 12.39 0.61 4.81
C LEU A 206 10.87 0.78 4.69
N ILE A 207 10.09 -0.03 5.40
CA ILE A 207 8.63 0.03 5.45
C ILE A 207 8.15 1.39 5.95
N VAL A 208 8.68 1.85 7.08
CA VAL A 208 8.27 3.13 7.67
C VAL A 208 8.64 4.30 6.76
N ILE A 209 9.86 4.32 6.22
CA ILE A 209 10.32 5.39 5.34
C ILE A 209 9.49 5.42 4.05
N GLY A 210 9.23 4.27 3.41
CA GLY A 210 8.34 4.17 2.25
C GLY A 210 6.92 4.64 2.53
N GLY A 211 6.40 4.32 3.74
CA GLY A 211 5.01 4.57 4.15
C GLY A 211 4.70 5.98 4.66
N ILE A 212 5.67 6.82 5.04
CA ILE A 212 5.41 8.17 5.58
C ILE A 212 5.06 9.24 4.53
N GLY A 213 5.30 8.96 3.26
CA GLY A 213 4.97 9.85 2.15
C GLY A 213 6.07 10.81 1.71
N PHE A 214 6.17 10.97 0.38
CA PHE A 214 7.26 11.73 -0.25
C PHE A 214 7.25 13.23 0.07
N LEU A 215 6.07 13.82 0.32
CA LEU A 215 5.98 15.22 0.76
C LEU A 215 6.47 15.42 2.19
N THR A 216 6.34 14.40 3.02
CA THR A 216 6.91 14.40 4.38
C THR A 216 8.43 14.30 4.33
N TRP A 217 9.00 13.52 3.39
CA TRP A 217 10.44 13.48 3.15
C TRP A 217 10.98 14.87 2.77
N ASP A 218 10.31 15.54 1.80
CA ASP A 218 10.68 16.89 1.37
C ASP A 218 10.72 17.87 2.55
N ASP A 219 9.70 17.80 3.40
CA ASP A 219 9.57 18.66 4.59
C ASP A 219 10.64 18.35 5.65
N VAL A 220 10.97 17.06 5.87
CA VAL A 220 12.03 16.62 6.79
C VAL A 220 13.40 17.04 6.27
N CYS A 221 13.68 16.87 4.98
CA CYS A 221 14.95 17.27 4.38
C CYS A 221 15.15 18.78 4.40
N GLU A 222 14.07 19.57 4.17
CA GLU A 222 14.12 21.03 4.15
C GLU A 222 14.27 21.61 5.57
N ASN A 223 13.49 21.11 6.54
CA ASN A 223 13.41 21.68 7.90
C ASN A 223 14.23 20.92 8.95
N LYS A 224 14.81 19.75 8.61
CA LYS A 224 15.64 18.90 9.47
C LYS A 224 14.94 18.61 10.81
N TRP A 225 15.59 18.87 11.94
CA TRP A 225 15.07 18.63 13.30
C TRP A 225 14.04 19.68 13.80
N ARG A 226 13.72 20.71 13.00
CA ARG A 226 12.84 21.80 13.42
C ARG A 226 11.37 21.44 13.23
N PHE A 227 10.85 20.50 14.04
CA PHE A 227 9.47 19.99 13.95
C PHE A 227 8.40 21.10 13.91
N HIS A 228 8.58 22.22 14.61
CA HIS A 228 7.64 23.33 14.62
C HIS A 228 7.44 23.97 13.24
N ARG A 229 8.45 23.89 12.34
CA ARG A 229 8.39 24.44 10.95
C ARG A 229 7.73 23.51 9.96
N TYR A 230 7.51 22.23 10.31
CA TYR A 230 6.87 21.28 9.41
C TYR A 230 5.45 21.70 9.07
N ARG A 231 5.01 21.36 7.87
CA ARG A 231 3.61 21.50 7.43
C ARG A 231 2.69 20.71 8.38
N MET A 232 1.48 21.21 8.61
CA MET A 232 0.49 20.54 9.48
C MET A 232 0.31 19.06 9.07
N GLN A 233 0.21 18.78 7.78
CA GLN A 233 0.07 17.41 7.27
C GLN A 233 1.23 16.51 7.67
N SER A 234 2.49 16.96 7.56
CA SER A 234 3.68 16.18 7.95
C SER A 234 3.70 15.91 9.47
N LYS A 235 3.30 16.89 10.29
CA LYS A 235 3.17 16.72 11.75
C LYS A 235 2.13 15.65 12.09
N VAL A 236 0.95 15.73 11.46
CA VAL A 236 -0.13 14.73 11.64
C VAL A 236 0.34 13.35 11.24
N ILE A 237 1.00 13.21 10.08
CA ILE A 237 1.52 11.94 9.59
C ILE A 237 2.52 11.33 10.58
N LEU A 238 3.51 12.09 11.04
CA LEU A 238 4.55 11.59 11.94
C LEU A 238 3.97 11.18 13.29
N VAL A 239 3.10 12.00 13.89
CA VAL A 239 2.47 11.69 15.17
C VAL A 239 1.54 10.48 15.08
N THR A 240 0.70 10.42 14.04
CA THR A 240 -0.21 9.29 13.83
C THR A 240 0.56 8.00 13.54
N THR A 241 1.62 8.08 12.72
CA THR A 241 2.50 6.93 12.42
C THR A 241 3.15 6.42 13.70
N PHE A 242 3.71 7.29 14.52
CA PHE A 242 4.31 6.92 15.80
C PHE A 242 3.31 6.25 16.74
N ALA A 243 2.12 6.82 16.90
CA ALA A 243 1.06 6.23 17.72
C ALA A 243 0.62 4.85 17.22
N LEU A 244 0.45 4.68 15.90
CA LEU A 244 0.06 3.42 15.28
C LEU A 244 1.17 2.35 15.30
N ILE A 245 2.41 2.71 15.59
CA ILE A 245 3.50 1.77 15.83
C ILE A 245 3.58 1.41 17.32
N VAL A 246 3.63 2.41 18.19
CA VAL A 246 3.94 2.19 19.60
C VAL A 246 2.77 1.52 20.34
N LEU A 247 1.53 1.99 20.14
CA LEU A 247 0.38 1.45 20.88
C LEU A 247 0.13 -0.03 20.60
N PRO A 248 0.08 -0.49 19.32
CA PRO A 248 -0.08 -1.90 19.04
C PRO A 248 1.16 -2.73 19.43
N ALA A 249 2.38 -2.18 19.29
CA ALA A 249 3.59 -2.88 19.73
C ALA A 249 3.57 -3.19 21.22
N LEU A 250 3.14 -2.24 22.06
CA LEU A 250 2.96 -2.47 23.49
C LEU A 250 1.92 -3.56 23.75
N LEU A 251 0.80 -3.56 23.02
CA LEU A 251 -0.23 -4.57 23.15
C LEU A 251 0.31 -5.95 22.80
N PHE A 252 0.93 -6.13 21.64
CA PHE A 252 1.50 -7.41 21.21
C PHE A 252 2.61 -7.91 22.15
N PHE A 253 3.43 -6.98 22.66
CA PHE A 253 4.47 -7.29 23.62
C PHE A 253 3.92 -7.97 24.88
N PHE A 254 2.78 -7.57 25.39
CA PHE A 254 2.18 -8.15 26.59
C PHE A 254 1.25 -9.35 26.32
N LEU A 255 0.64 -9.45 25.13
CA LEU A 255 -0.36 -10.50 24.86
C LEU A 255 0.21 -11.76 24.20
N ASP A 256 1.17 -11.63 23.28
CA ASP A 256 1.54 -12.77 22.42
C ASP A 256 2.99 -13.21 22.53
N PHE A 257 3.88 -12.39 23.06
CA PHE A 257 5.32 -12.66 22.99
C PHE A 257 6.00 -12.81 24.36
N ASP A 258 5.26 -13.15 25.39
CA ASP A 258 5.76 -13.32 26.76
C ASP A 258 6.77 -14.47 26.92
N ALA A 259 6.65 -15.52 26.09
CA ALA A 259 7.57 -16.66 26.08
C ALA A 259 8.94 -16.37 25.43
N LEU A 260 9.07 -15.26 24.66
CA LEU A 260 10.31 -14.92 23.96
C LEU A 260 11.30 -14.17 24.85
N PRO A 261 12.63 -14.33 24.62
CA PRO A 261 13.66 -13.50 25.25
C PRO A 261 13.39 -12.01 24.96
N LEU A 262 13.72 -11.13 25.94
CA LEU A 262 13.36 -9.71 25.88
C LEU A 262 13.72 -9.03 24.56
N GLY A 263 14.90 -9.30 23.99
CA GLY A 263 15.34 -8.70 22.73
C GLY A 263 14.49 -9.14 21.53
N GLU A 264 14.19 -10.44 21.42
CA GLU A 264 13.35 -11.00 20.36
C GLU A 264 11.89 -10.57 20.53
N ARG A 265 11.40 -10.51 21.77
CA ARG A 265 10.07 -10.03 22.13
C ARG A 265 9.83 -8.61 21.67
N ILE A 266 10.79 -7.70 21.92
CA ILE A 266 10.70 -6.30 21.44
C ILE A 266 10.69 -6.25 19.92
N GLN A 267 11.56 -7.02 19.25
CA GLN A 267 11.61 -7.06 17.78
C GLN A 267 10.32 -7.60 17.17
N ALA A 268 9.81 -8.73 17.68
CA ALA A 268 8.57 -9.33 17.21
C ALA A 268 7.38 -8.36 17.38
N ALA A 269 7.25 -7.74 18.55
CA ALA A 269 6.18 -6.80 18.83
C ALA A 269 6.23 -5.55 17.91
N LEU A 270 7.41 -4.98 17.71
CA LEU A 270 7.59 -3.84 16.80
C LEU A 270 7.35 -4.25 15.34
N PHE A 271 7.87 -5.39 14.92
CA PHE A 271 7.69 -5.89 13.56
C PHE A 271 6.21 -6.13 13.24
N GLN A 272 5.49 -6.82 14.13
CA GLN A 272 4.06 -7.10 13.97
C GLN A 272 3.16 -5.85 14.10
N SER A 273 3.65 -4.77 14.70
CA SER A 273 2.96 -3.47 14.70
C SER A 273 3.19 -2.67 13.40
N ILE A 274 4.37 -2.80 12.78
CA ILE A 274 4.74 -2.07 11.58
C ILE A 274 4.19 -2.75 10.31
N THR A 275 4.30 -4.07 10.21
CA THR A 275 3.97 -4.82 9.01
C THR A 275 2.50 -4.73 8.55
N PRO A 276 1.47 -4.68 9.43
CA PRO A 276 0.08 -4.53 9.00
C PRO A 276 -0.20 -3.20 8.29
N ARG A 277 0.70 -2.25 8.40
CA ARG A 277 0.61 -0.97 7.71
C ARG A 277 1.14 -1.06 6.28
N THR A 278 0.55 -2.00 5.52
CA THR A 278 0.78 -2.26 4.09
C THR A 278 2.14 -2.87 3.72
N ALA A 279 2.79 -3.59 4.62
CA ALA A 279 4.11 -4.17 4.33
C ALA A 279 4.10 -5.65 3.98
N GLY A 280 3.32 -6.47 4.67
CA GLY A 280 3.05 -7.86 4.31
C GLY A 280 4.08 -8.90 4.75
N PHE A 281 5.24 -8.51 5.28
CA PHE A 281 6.20 -9.45 5.83
C PHE A 281 5.79 -9.92 7.22
N ASN A 282 6.12 -11.16 7.58
CA ASN A 282 5.94 -11.69 8.92
C ASN A 282 7.19 -12.39 9.42
N THR A 283 7.48 -12.22 10.70
CA THR A 283 8.58 -12.89 11.41
C THR A 283 8.08 -13.95 12.40
N VAL A 284 6.76 -14.04 12.56
CA VAL A 284 6.08 -15.00 13.43
C VAL A 284 4.91 -15.62 12.70
N THR A 285 4.46 -16.78 13.17
CA THR A 285 3.28 -17.47 12.63
C THR A 285 2.02 -16.72 13.05
N LEU A 286 1.34 -16.07 12.10
CA LEU A 286 0.20 -15.18 12.36
C LEU A 286 -1.02 -15.93 12.93
N SER A 287 -1.22 -17.18 12.51
CA SER A 287 -2.31 -18.04 13.02
C SER A 287 -2.12 -18.44 14.49
N ALA A 288 -0.90 -18.34 15.03
CA ALA A 288 -0.61 -18.62 16.43
C ALA A 288 -0.84 -17.41 17.35
N MET A 289 -1.02 -16.20 16.79
CA MET A 289 -1.33 -15.01 17.57
C MET A 289 -2.75 -15.07 18.15
N SER A 290 -2.95 -14.41 19.29
CA SER A 290 -4.25 -14.35 19.94
C SER A 290 -5.32 -13.72 19.05
N GLY A 291 -6.58 -14.12 19.22
CA GLY A 291 -7.70 -13.53 18.46
C GLY A 291 -7.84 -12.02 18.67
N ALA A 292 -7.47 -11.50 19.84
CA ALA A 292 -7.44 -10.06 20.12
C ALA A 292 -6.38 -9.37 19.26
N SER A 293 -5.18 -9.93 19.17
CA SER A 293 -4.10 -9.39 18.35
C SER A 293 -4.40 -9.47 16.85
N GLN A 294 -5.01 -10.57 16.39
CA GLN A 294 -5.50 -10.67 15.01
C GLN A 294 -6.55 -9.58 14.70
N GLY A 295 -7.46 -9.30 15.65
CA GLY A 295 -8.44 -8.21 15.53
C GLY A 295 -7.78 -6.82 15.44
N VAL A 296 -6.76 -6.56 16.25
CA VAL A 296 -5.96 -5.32 16.15
C VAL A 296 -5.21 -5.24 14.82
N MET A 297 -4.66 -6.35 14.34
CA MET A 297 -4.00 -6.39 13.02
C MET A 297 -5.00 -6.06 11.89
N ILE A 298 -6.23 -6.58 11.93
CA ILE A 298 -7.29 -6.23 10.96
C ILE A 298 -7.51 -4.70 10.96
N LEU A 299 -7.63 -4.07 12.13
CA LEU A 299 -7.79 -2.61 12.22
C LEU A 299 -6.58 -1.86 11.64
N LEU A 300 -5.36 -2.32 11.94
CA LEU A 300 -4.14 -1.73 11.39
C LEU A 300 -4.04 -1.90 9.87
N MET A 301 -4.46 -3.04 9.32
CA MET A 301 -4.47 -3.31 7.88
C MET A 301 -5.44 -2.38 7.13
N LEU A 302 -6.58 -2.05 7.71
CA LEU A 302 -7.50 -1.06 7.14
C LEU A 302 -6.91 0.35 7.14
N ILE A 303 -5.98 0.65 8.07
CA ILE A 303 -5.29 1.94 8.18
C ILE A 303 -3.93 1.83 7.46
N GLY A 304 -3.92 2.10 6.19
CA GLY A 304 -2.71 2.03 5.36
C GLY A 304 -1.67 3.12 5.67
N GLY A 305 -0.83 3.41 4.67
CA GLY A 305 0.20 4.44 4.80
C GLY A 305 -0.30 5.87 4.63
N SER A 306 0.64 6.79 4.48
CA SER A 306 0.35 8.23 4.36
C SER A 306 0.06 8.63 2.90
N PRO A 307 -0.61 9.77 2.66
CA PRO A 307 -0.80 10.28 1.31
C PRO A 307 0.53 10.51 0.58
N GLY A 308 0.59 10.12 -0.70
CA GLY A 308 1.81 10.25 -1.51
C GLY A 308 2.97 9.39 -1.01
N SER A 309 2.70 8.18 -0.55
CA SER A 309 3.66 7.14 -0.16
C SER A 309 3.59 5.95 -1.12
N THR A 310 4.50 4.99 -0.93
CA THR A 310 4.47 3.70 -1.62
C THR A 310 3.29 2.82 -1.17
N ALA A 311 2.78 3.02 0.04
CA ALA A 311 1.72 2.27 0.68
C ALA A 311 0.32 2.55 0.07
N GLY A 312 -0.54 1.52 0.05
CA GLY A 312 -1.95 1.63 -0.35
C GLY A 312 -2.91 1.88 0.83
N GLY A 313 -4.11 1.32 0.77
CA GLY A 313 -5.12 1.38 1.82
C GLY A 313 -5.68 2.76 2.15
N MET A 314 -6.52 2.83 3.18
CA MET A 314 -7.03 4.10 3.72
C MET A 314 -5.89 4.87 4.40
N LYS A 315 -5.75 6.16 4.09
CA LYS A 315 -4.59 6.94 4.52
C LYS A 315 -4.62 7.30 6.01
N THR A 316 -3.44 7.33 6.64
CA THR A 316 -3.28 7.74 8.06
C THR A 316 -3.94 9.08 8.36
N THR A 317 -3.89 10.03 7.42
CA THR A 317 -4.55 11.34 7.56
C THR A 317 -6.07 11.24 7.58
N THR A 318 -6.67 10.26 6.91
CA THR A 318 -8.12 10.01 6.95
C THR A 318 -8.55 9.62 8.35
N LEU A 319 -7.86 8.65 8.98
CA LEU A 319 -8.10 8.30 10.37
C LEU A 319 -7.90 9.49 11.31
N ALA A 320 -6.77 10.19 11.18
CA ALA A 320 -6.46 11.34 12.03
C ALA A 320 -7.56 12.41 11.98
N VAL A 321 -8.06 12.74 10.78
CA VAL A 321 -9.15 13.72 10.60
C VAL A 321 -10.44 13.25 11.27
N LEU A 322 -10.80 11.97 11.15
CA LEU A 322 -12.01 11.41 11.77
C LEU A 322 -11.92 11.42 13.29
N VAL A 323 -10.77 11.00 13.85
CA VAL A 323 -10.53 11.03 15.31
C VAL A 323 -10.54 12.47 15.84
N ALA A 324 -9.91 13.41 15.13
CA ALA A 324 -9.92 14.81 15.53
C ALA A 324 -11.32 15.43 15.46
N ASN A 325 -12.13 15.03 14.46
CA ASN A 325 -13.52 15.48 14.34
C ASN A 325 -14.38 14.93 15.48
N ALA A 326 -14.25 13.64 15.82
CA ALA A 326 -14.93 13.05 16.96
C ALA A 326 -14.54 13.76 18.26
N ALA A 327 -13.25 13.99 18.48
CA ALA A 327 -12.76 14.72 19.64
C ALA A 327 -13.26 16.19 19.70
N ALA A 328 -13.39 16.85 18.53
CA ALA A 328 -13.97 18.20 18.45
C ALA A 328 -15.45 18.19 18.83
N THR A 329 -16.22 17.23 18.35
CA THR A 329 -17.66 17.05 18.67
C THR A 329 -17.86 16.83 20.18
N PHE A 330 -17.08 15.90 20.80
CA PHE A 330 -17.14 15.68 22.25
C PHE A 330 -16.77 16.91 23.06
N ARG A 331 -15.88 17.76 22.54
CA ARG A 331 -15.47 19.02 23.17
C ARG A 331 -16.36 20.22 22.76
N ARG A 332 -17.46 20.00 22.06
CA ARG A 332 -18.38 21.02 21.55
C ARG A 332 -17.69 22.11 20.72
N ARG A 333 -16.67 21.72 19.92
CA ARG A 333 -15.97 22.64 19.01
C ARG A 333 -16.57 22.54 17.62
N GLU A 334 -16.68 23.65 16.90
CA GLU A 334 -17.24 23.70 15.54
C GLU A 334 -16.41 22.95 14.48
N SER A 335 -15.14 22.76 14.70
CA SER A 335 -14.25 22.16 13.69
C SER A 335 -13.10 21.36 14.31
N ALA A 336 -12.68 20.30 13.62
CA ALA A 336 -11.46 19.57 13.90
C ALA A 336 -10.23 20.50 13.80
N GLN A 337 -9.27 20.33 14.68
CA GLN A 337 -8.07 21.18 14.74
C GLN A 337 -6.82 20.34 14.96
N PHE A 338 -5.72 20.69 14.27
CA PHE A 338 -4.39 20.15 14.49
C PHE A 338 -3.37 21.28 14.61
N PHE A 339 -2.54 21.25 15.63
CA PHE A 339 -1.41 22.17 15.80
C PHE A 339 -1.79 23.65 15.59
N GLY A 340 -2.94 24.07 16.14
CA GLY A 340 -3.44 25.45 16.05
C GLY A 340 -4.05 25.83 14.69
N ARG A 341 -4.34 24.86 13.81
CA ARG A 341 -4.99 25.09 12.49
C ARG A 341 -6.28 24.31 12.39
N ARG A 342 -7.28 24.89 11.75
CA ARG A 342 -8.58 24.25 11.48
C ARG A 342 -8.47 23.31 10.27
N VAL A 343 -9.21 22.19 10.31
CA VAL A 343 -9.42 21.30 9.17
C VAL A 343 -10.68 21.73 8.45
N ASP A 344 -10.63 21.73 7.12
CA ASP A 344 -11.80 22.03 6.28
C ASP A 344 -12.91 20.99 6.46
N CYS A 345 -14.17 21.44 6.54
CA CYS A 345 -15.32 20.55 6.66
C CYS A 345 -15.46 19.59 5.46
N GLY A 346 -15.05 20.01 4.26
CA GLY A 346 -14.99 19.15 3.09
C GLY A 346 -14.07 17.95 3.28
N ALA A 347 -12.92 18.15 3.95
CA ALA A 347 -12.00 17.06 4.25
C ALA A 347 -12.61 16.02 5.21
N VAL A 348 -13.42 16.45 6.19
CA VAL A 348 -14.12 15.55 7.11
C VAL A 348 -15.15 14.70 6.37
N LYS A 349 -15.99 15.32 5.52
CA LYS A 349 -16.99 14.61 4.69
C LYS A 349 -16.32 13.59 3.78
N THR A 350 -15.23 13.97 3.14
CA THR A 350 -14.45 13.08 2.28
C THR A 350 -13.85 11.91 3.07
N ALA A 351 -13.30 12.16 4.26
CA ALA A 351 -12.75 11.12 5.11
C ALA A 351 -13.82 10.10 5.56
N ALA A 352 -15.01 10.58 5.93
CA ALA A 352 -16.14 9.72 6.29
C ALA A 352 -16.61 8.87 5.10
N THR A 353 -16.70 9.45 3.89
CA THR A 353 -17.08 8.73 2.66
C THR A 353 -16.06 7.61 2.34
N ILE A 354 -14.76 7.90 2.47
CA ILE A 354 -13.71 6.90 2.25
C ILE A 354 -13.84 5.77 3.26
N LEU A 355 -14.01 6.07 4.56
CA LEU A 355 -14.18 5.04 5.59
C LEU A 355 -15.36 4.13 5.27
N MET A 356 -16.53 4.70 4.97
CA MET A 356 -17.75 3.93 4.64
C MET A 356 -17.52 3.03 3.41
N MET A 357 -16.85 3.53 2.38
CA MET A 357 -16.52 2.74 1.19
C MET A 357 -15.58 1.57 1.54
N TYR A 358 -14.52 1.82 2.32
CA TYR A 358 -13.58 0.76 2.73
C TYR A 358 -14.29 -0.30 3.59
N LEU A 359 -15.13 0.10 4.53
CA LEU A 359 -15.93 -0.84 5.34
C LEU A 359 -16.89 -1.67 4.49
N ALA A 360 -17.57 -1.07 3.53
CA ALA A 360 -18.46 -1.79 2.61
C ALA A 360 -17.71 -2.84 1.77
N LEU A 361 -16.54 -2.48 1.22
CA LEU A 361 -15.70 -3.39 0.47
C LEU A 361 -15.14 -4.51 1.35
N PHE A 362 -14.66 -4.18 2.54
CA PHE A 362 -14.12 -5.10 3.52
C PHE A 362 -15.14 -6.15 3.97
N PHE A 363 -16.30 -5.72 4.49
CA PHE A 363 -17.34 -6.63 4.95
C PHE A 363 -18.03 -7.37 3.81
N GLY A 364 -18.29 -6.69 2.69
CA GLY A 364 -18.91 -7.32 1.51
C GLY A 364 -18.04 -8.41 0.91
N GLY A 365 -16.74 -8.16 0.78
CA GLY A 365 -15.78 -9.15 0.31
C GLY A 365 -15.67 -10.35 1.27
N ALA A 366 -15.55 -10.08 2.57
CA ALA A 366 -15.46 -11.15 3.58
C ALA A 366 -16.71 -12.03 3.61
N ALA A 367 -17.90 -11.43 3.56
CA ALA A 367 -19.15 -12.17 3.54
C ALA A 367 -19.26 -13.04 2.28
N PHE A 368 -18.90 -12.51 1.11
CA PHE A 368 -18.90 -13.28 -0.13
C PHE A 368 -17.96 -14.50 -0.04
N ILE A 369 -16.69 -14.29 0.36
CA ILE A 369 -15.70 -15.36 0.46
C ILE A 369 -16.13 -16.41 1.51
N SER A 370 -16.61 -15.98 2.67
CA SER A 370 -17.04 -16.87 3.74
C SER A 370 -18.18 -17.79 3.30
N VAL A 371 -19.18 -17.25 2.59
CA VAL A 371 -20.32 -18.04 2.07
C VAL A 371 -19.89 -18.95 0.94
N TYR A 372 -19.09 -18.43 -0.01
CA TYR A 372 -18.73 -19.18 -1.22
C TYR A 372 -17.72 -20.32 -0.93
N GLU A 373 -16.76 -20.09 -0.04
CA GLU A 373 -15.71 -21.07 0.31
C GLU A 373 -16.07 -21.91 1.53
N ASN A 374 -17.15 -21.55 2.26
CA ASN A 374 -17.54 -22.18 3.54
C ASN A 374 -16.42 -22.09 4.60
N LEU A 375 -15.75 -20.94 4.66
CA LEU A 375 -14.66 -20.65 5.60
C LEU A 375 -15.12 -19.79 6.78
N PRO A 376 -14.43 -19.85 7.93
CA PRO A 376 -14.73 -18.99 9.08
C PRO A 376 -14.66 -17.50 8.70
N LEU A 377 -15.66 -16.72 9.10
CA LEU A 377 -15.74 -15.30 8.79
C LEU A 377 -14.50 -14.52 9.27
N SER A 378 -13.92 -14.91 10.43
CA SER A 378 -12.72 -14.27 10.98
C SER A 378 -11.52 -14.36 10.03
N ALA A 379 -11.29 -15.53 9.41
CA ALA A 379 -10.22 -15.72 8.43
C ALA A 379 -10.50 -14.91 7.16
N CYS A 380 -11.76 -14.87 6.69
CA CYS A 380 -12.17 -14.09 5.53
C CYS A 380 -12.04 -12.57 5.79
N LEU A 381 -12.36 -12.11 7.00
CA LEU A 381 -12.13 -10.71 7.41
C LEU A 381 -10.65 -10.35 7.41
N TYR A 382 -9.78 -11.24 7.90
CA TYR A 382 -8.33 -10.99 7.88
C TYR A 382 -7.81 -10.85 6.44
N GLU A 383 -8.24 -11.74 5.55
CA GLU A 383 -7.85 -11.78 4.14
C GLU A 383 -8.33 -10.53 3.36
N THR A 384 -9.60 -10.17 3.55
CA THR A 384 -10.17 -9.00 2.87
C THR A 384 -9.62 -7.68 3.40
N ALA A 385 -9.32 -7.59 4.70
CA ALA A 385 -8.60 -6.44 5.27
C ALA A 385 -7.22 -6.30 4.63
N SER A 386 -6.50 -7.42 4.50
CA SER A 386 -5.20 -7.48 3.84
C SER A 386 -5.30 -7.06 2.37
N ALA A 387 -6.28 -7.55 1.63
CA ALA A 387 -6.47 -7.21 0.22
C ALA A 387 -6.85 -5.73 0.00
N VAL A 388 -7.90 -5.23 0.69
CA VAL A 388 -8.35 -3.83 0.53
C VAL A 388 -7.36 -2.83 1.13
N GLY A 389 -6.65 -3.22 2.18
CA GLY A 389 -5.55 -2.46 2.76
C GLY A 389 -4.27 -2.52 1.94
N THR A 390 -4.18 -3.44 0.97
CA THR A 390 -2.95 -3.76 0.19
C THR A 390 -1.78 -4.09 1.11
N VAL A 391 -1.95 -5.09 2.00
CA VAL A 391 -1.00 -5.41 3.07
C VAL A 391 -0.17 -6.66 2.78
N GLY A 392 -0.82 -7.77 2.36
CA GLY A 392 -0.14 -9.02 2.04
C GLY A 392 -0.09 -10.05 3.16
N LEU A 393 -0.51 -9.72 4.37
CA LEU A 393 -0.60 -10.68 5.46
C LEU A 393 -1.79 -11.63 5.23
N THR A 394 -1.59 -12.92 5.49
CA THR A 394 -2.61 -13.95 5.36
C THR A 394 -2.53 -14.94 6.53
N LEU A 395 -3.67 -15.53 6.87
CA LEU A 395 -3.72 -16.68 7.78
C LEU A 395 -3.52 -18.03 7.02
N GLY A 396 -3.10 -17.97 5.75
CA GLY A 396 -2.77 -19.13 4.92
C GLY A 396 -3.91 -19.61 4.02
N ILE A 397 -5.02 -18.86 3.90
CA ILE A 397 -6.15 -19.27 3.06
C ILE A 397 -6.01 -18.89 1.59
N THR A 398 -5.21 -17.85 1.24
CA THR A 398 -5.07 -17.32 -0.13
C THR A 398 -4.80 -18.37 -1.20
N PRO A 399 -3.83 -19.29 -1.05
CA PRO A 399 -3.51 -20.27 -2.07
C PRO A 399 -4.62 -21.29 -2.33
N GLN A 400 -5.52 -21.47 -1.37
CA GLN A 400 -6.59 -22.47 -1.41
C GLN A 400 -7.90 -21.93 -1.98
N LEU A 401 -8.00 -20.60 -2.19
CA LEU A 401 -9.23 -19.96 -2.65
C LEU A 401 -9.52 -20.30 -4.12
N ARG A 402 -10.80 -20.52 -4.42
CA ARG A 402 -11.28 -20.73 -5.78
C ARG A 402 -11.26 -19.43 -6.60
N ILE A 403 -11.32 -19.57 -7.92
CA ILE A 403 -11.22 -18.44 -8.87
C ILE A 403 -12.17 -17.28 -8.53
N PRO A 404 -13.48 -17.45 -8.21
CA PRO A 404 -14.33 -16.32 -7.88
C PRO A 404 -13.87 -15.52 -6.65
N SER A 405 -13.39 -16.20 -5.61
CA SER A 405 -12.82 -15.56 -4.41
C SER A 405 -11.51 -14.83 -4.72
N GLN A 406 -10.65 -15.42 -5.57
CA GLN A 406 -9.45 -14.74 -6.07
C GLN A 406 -9.81 -13.46 -6.84
N MET A 407 -10.86 -13.47 -7.68
CA MET A 407 -11.32 -12.28 -8.42
C MET A 407 -11.84 -11.18 -7.49
N VAL A 408 -12.51 -11.54 -6.38
CA VAL A 408 -12.88 -10.59 -5.34
C VAL A 408 -11.63 -9.94 -4.72
N LEU A 409 -10.62 -10.74 -4.34
CA LEU A 409 -9.36 -10.21 -3.78
C LEU A 409 -8.62 -9.33 -4.79
N ILE A 410 -8.52 -9.72 -6.07
CA ILE A 410 -7.96 -8.90 -7.17
C ILE A 410 -8.66 -7.54 -7.22
N THR A 411 -9.98 -7.54 -7.17
CA THR A 411 -10.77 -6.30 -7.18
C THR A 411 -10.49 -5.44 -5.94
N LEU A 412 -10.45 -6.04 -4.74
CA LEU A 412 -10.15 -5.33 -3.50
C LEU A 412 -8.74 -4.73 -3.50
N MET A 413 -7.71 -5.50 -3.93
CA MET A 413 -6.33 -5.01 -4.06
C MET A 413 -6.25 -3.81 -5.01
N TYR A 414 -6.92 -3.92 -6.17
CA TYR A 414 -6.94 -2.85 -7.16
C TYR A 414 -7.61 -1.57 -6.64
N LEU A 415 -8.78 -1.70 -6.00
CA LEU A 415 -9.53 -0.58 -5.41
C LEU A 415 -8.75 0.06 -4.24
N GLY A 416 -8.10 -0.77 -3.42
CA GLY A 416 -7.24 -0.33 -2.33
C GLY A 416 -6.03 0.47 -2.81
N ARG A 417 -5.41 0.06 -3.93
CA ARG A 417 -4.23 0.73 -4.50
C ARG A 417 -4.57 2.03 -5.20
N VAL A 418 -5.55 2.02 -6.09
CA VAL A 418 -5.97 3.22 -6.84
C VAL A 418 -6.48 4.32 -5.91
N GLY A 419 -7.05 3.93 -4.77
CA GLY A 419 -7.54 4.82 -3.72
C GLY A 419 -8.97 5.33 -3.97
N GLY A 420 -9.75 5.40 -2.90
CA GLY A 420 -11.18 5.72 -2.96
C GLY A 420 -11.52 7.04 -3.62
N LEU A 421 -10.75 8.09 -3.37
CA LEU A 421 -10.96 9.40 -4.00
C LEU A 421 -10.79 9.37 -5.51
N THR A 422 -9.78 8.65 -6.01
CA THR A 422 -9.51 8.51 -7.44
C THR A 422 -10.68 7.84 -8.14
N LEU A 423 -11.25 6.80 -7.53
CA LEU A 423 -12.42 6.09 -8.04
C LEU A 423 -13.67 6.98 -8.08
N ILE A 424 -13.95 7.68 -6.97
CA ILE A 424 -15.10 8.59 -6.87
C ILE A 424 -14.99 9.69 -7.94
N TYR A 425 -13.85 10.34 -8.07
CA TYR A 425 -13.65 11.40 -9.04
C TYR A 425 -13.64 10.89 -10.49
N ALA A 426 -13.14 9.70 -10.75
CA ALA A 426 -13.20 9.11 -12.09
C ALA A 426 -14.64 8.79 -12.52
N ALA A 427 -15.45 8.25 -11.59
CA ALA A 427 -16.86 7.94 -11.83
C ALA A 427 -17.73 9.20 -12.01
N LEU A 428 -17.41 10.28 -11.28
CA LEU A 428 -18.14 11.56 -11.34
C LEU A 428 -17.61 12.51 -12.42
N SER A 429 -16.48 12.19 -13.07
CA SER A 429 -15.91 13.03 -14.11
C SER A 429 -16.87 13.12 -15.31
N GLY A 430 -17.57 14.23 -15.44
CA GLY A 430 -18.56 14.50 -16.50
C GLY A 430 -19.94 14.95 -15.99
N LYS A 431 -20.26 14.78 -14.72
CA LYS A 431 -21.49 15.36 -14.14
C LYS A 431 -21.20 16.80 -13.67
N LYS A 432 -21.84 17.77 -14.29
CA LYS A 432 -21.85 19.15 -13.79
C LYS A 432 -22.60 19.15 -12.45
N ALA A 433 -21.98 19.74 -11.43
CA ALA A 433 -22.71 20.01 -10.18
C ALA A 433 -23.92 20.89 -10.54
N THR A 434 -25.12 20.42 -10.21
CA THR A 434 -26.34 21.23 -10.33
C THR A 434 -26.19 22.40 -9.38
N GLY A 435 -26.25 23.64 -9.90
CA GLY A 435 -26.06 24.85 -9.10
C GLY A 435 -27.20 25.16 -8.13
N ALA A 436 -28.32 24.44 -8.22
CA ALA A 436 -29.45 24.59 -7.32
C ALA A 436 -29.23 23.82 -6.02
N LYS A 437 -29.32 24.49 -4.88
CA LYS A 437 -29.36 23.86 -3.56
C LYS A 437 -30.81 23.47 -3.24
N LEU A 438 -30.99 22.22 -2.81
CA LEU A 438 -32.30 21.78 -2.27
C LEU A 438 -32.59 22.48 -0.93
N PRO A 439 -33.87 22.64 -0.56
CA PRO A 439 -34.25 23.11 0.77
C PRO A 439 -33.59 22.26 1.87
N GLN A 440 -33.18 22.90 2.95
CA GLN A 440 -32.55 22.23 4.08
C GLN A 440 -33.62 21.81 5.11
N GLU A 441 -33.62 20.55 5.48
CA GLU A 441 -34.45 19.99 6.54
C GLU A 441 -33.54 19.35 7.60
N GLN A 442 -33.96 19.39 8.86
CA GLN A 442 -33.20 18.83 9.97
C GLN A 442 -33.54 17.35 10.15
N ILE A 443 -32.50 16.52 10.25
CA ILE A 443 -32.59 15.10 10.63
C ILE A 443 -31.97 14.95 12.01
N THR A 444 -32.69 14.34 12.93
CA THR A 444 -32.19 14.03 14.27
C THR A 444 -31.14 12.90 14.16
N ILE A 445 -29.96 13.13 14.67
CA ILE A 445 -28.89 12.13 14.80
C ILE A 445 -28.80 11.82 16.29
N GLY A 446 -28.95 10.54 16.68
CA GLY A 446 -29.05 10.04 18.06
C GLY A 446 -27.89 10.39 18.96
#